data_79c45019f98a01ee8932f7c8420efc78
#
_entry.id   79c45019f98a01ee8932f7c8420efc78
#
_cell.length_a   1.000
_cell.length_b   1.000
_cell.length_c   1.000
_cell.angle_alpha   90.00
_cell.angle_beta   90.00
_cell.angle_gamma   90.00
#
_symmetry.space_group_name_H-M   'P 1'
#
loop_
_entity.id
_entity.type
_entity.pdbx_description
1 polymer ?
#
loop_
_entity_poly.entity_id
_entity_poly.type
_entity_poly.pdbx_seq_one_letter_code
_entity_poly.pdbx_strand_id
1 'polypeptide(L)' 'MVDLIVEKYCNQFTIYKIRNGQKEKVEELTTHNYTDVIDFINENYDYARILCGKCVY' A
#
# COMPACT_ATOMS: atom_id res chain seq x y z
N MET A 1 -10.40 2.62 -11.50
CA MET A 1 -9.85 2.92 -10.16
C MET A 1 -9.37 1.65 -9.51
N VAL A 2 -8.22 1.69 -8.90
CA VAL A 2 -7.59 0.55 -8.23
C VAL A 2 -7.77 0.71 -6.73
N ASP A 3 -8.15 -0.37 -6.05
CA ASP A 3 -8.22 -0.38 -4.60
C ASP A 3 -6.94 -0.98 -4.04
N LEU A 4 -6.30 -0.24 -3.15
CA LEU A 4 -5.05 -0.65 -2.53
C LEU A 4 -5.21 -0.70 -1.02
N ILE A 5 -4.49 -1.63 -0.40
CA ILE A 5 -4.38 -1.72 1.06
C ILE A 5 -2.93 -1.53 1.41
N VAL A 6 -2.65 -0.66 2.36
CA VAL A 6 -1.30 -0.45 2.88
C VAL A 6 -1.25 -0.97 4.30
N GLU A 7 -0.34 -1.90 4.55
CA GLU A 7 -0.13 -2.45 5.89
C GLU A 7 1.25 -2.07 6.38
N LYS A 8 1.31 -1.63 7.62
CA LYS A 8 2.58 -1.30 8.26
C LYS A 8 2.94 -2.38 9.28
N TYR A 9 4.16 -2.87 9.17
CA TYR A 9 4.67 -3.83 10.12
C TYR A 9 6.13 -3.47 10.45
N CYS A 10 6.37 -3.07 11.69
CA CYS A 10 7.68 -2.58 12.13
C CYS A 10 8.12 -1.41 11.25
N ASN A 11 9.23 -1.54 10.55
CA ASN A 11 9.78 -0.48 9.71
C ASN A 11 9.50 -0.72 8.23
N GLN A 12 8.36 -1.35 7.94
CA GLN A 12 8.09 -1.78 6.58
C GLN A 12 6.64 -1.51 6.25
N PHE A 13 6.40 -0.99 5.05
CA PHE A 13 5.06 -0.88 4.51
C PHE A 13 4.91 -1.88 3.38
N THR A 14 3.81 -2.60 3.38
CA THR A 14 3.48 -3.53 2.29
C THR A 14 2.22 -3.03 1.61
N ILE A 15 2.28 -2.93 0.29
CA ILE A 15 1.17 -2.45 -0.52
C ILE A 15 0.53 -3.64 -1.21
N TYR A 16 -0.78 -3.78 -1.04
CA TYR A 16 -1.56 -4.83 -1.65
C TYR A 16 -2.59 -4.23 -2.59
N LYS A 17 -2.84 -4.92 -3.68
CA LYS A 17 -3.88 -4.57 -4.63
C LYS A 17 -5.04 -5.55 -4.46
N ILE A 18 -6.25 -5.05 -4.42
CA ILE A 18 -7.43 -5.88 -4.34
C ILE A 18 -7.84 -6.27 -5.77
N ARG A 19 -7.87 -7.56 -6.01
CA ARG A 19 -8.26 -8.10 -7.31
C ARG A 19 -9.17 -9.30 -7.09
N ASN A 20 -10.38 -9.23 -7.65
CA ASN A 20 -11.38 -10.30 -7.51
C ASN A 20 -11.65 -10.67 -6.05
N GLY A 21 -11.68 -9.68 -5.19
CA GLY A 21 -11.91 -9.89 -3.77
C GLY A 21 -10.73 -10.44 -3.00
N GLN A 22 -9.58 -10.59 -3.65
CA GLN A 22 -8.38 -11.11 -3.03
C GLN A 22 -7.29 -10.05 -2.96
N LYS A 23 -6.44 -10.19 -1.94
CA LYS A 23 -5.34 -9.29 -1.69
C LYS A 23 -4.07 -9.83 -2.35
N GLU A 24 -3.48 -9.05 -3.22
CA GLU A 24 -2.28 -9.43 -3.95
C GLU A 24 -1.17 -8.45 -3.65
N LYS A 25 -0.03 -8.94 -3.18
CA LYS A 25 1.10 -8.08 -2.82
C LYS A 25 1.70 -7.44 -4.06
N VAL A 26 1.84 -6.11 -3.99
CA VAL A 26 2.42 -5.32 -5.07
C VAL A 26 3.88 -4.97 -4.78
N GLU A 27 4.13 -4.42 -3.59
CA GLU A 27 5.47 -3.92 -3.27
C GLU A 27 5.66 -3.85 -1.76
N GLU A 28 6.92 -3.96 -1.32
CA GLU A 28 7.32 -3.73 0.05
C GLU A 28 8.29 -2.56 0.09
N LEU A 29 8.02 -1.61 0.98
CA LEU A 29 8.88 -0.44 1.15
C LEU A 29 9.43 -0.44 2.57
N THR A 30 10.75 -0.46 2.68
CA THR A 30 11.42 -0.36 3.97
C THR A 30 11.65 1.11 4.27
N THR A 31 10.68 1.72 4.94
CA THR A 31 10.72 3.14 5.24
C THR A 31 9.90 3.42 6.48
N HIS A 32 10.22 4.52 7.17
CA HIS A 32 9.44 5.01 8.29
C HIS A 32 8.43 6.08 7.86
N ASN A 33 8.52 6.54 6.62
CA ASN A 33 7.74 7.68 6.16
C ASN A 33 6.60 7.21 5.26
N TYR A 34 5.38 7.49 5.69
CA TYR A 34 4.21 7.15 4.90
C TYR A 34 4.18 7.92 3.58
N THR A 35 4.85 9.08 3.52
CA THR A 35 4.93 9.86 2.29
C THR A 35 5.62 9.10 1.16
N ASP A 36 6.58 8.23 1.50
CA ASP A 36 7.24 7.40 0.50
C ASP A 36 6.24 6.43 -0.14
N VAL A 37 5.30 5.92 0.65
CA VAL A 37 4.25 5.05 0.15
C VAL A 37 3.33 5.81 -0.80
N ILE A 38 2.94 7.00 -0.42
CA ILE A 38 2.07 7.85 -1.25
C ILE A 38 2.77 8.20 -2.56
N ASP A 39 4.05 8.53 -2.51
CA ASP A 39 4.82 8.82 -3.72
C ASP A 39 4.88 7.63 -4.65
N PHE A 40 5.11 6.44 -4.11
CA PHE A 40 5.12 5.22 -4.89
C PHE A 40 3.78 5.00 -5.58
N ILE A 41 2.69 5.19 -4.84
CA ILE A 41 1.35 4.99 -5.39
C ILE A 41 1.08 6.00 -6.51
N ASN A 42 1.44 7.26 -6.29
CA ASN A 42 1.22 8.30 -7.29
C ASN A 42 2.04 8.08 -8.56
N GLU A 43 3.22 7.49 -8.44
CA GLU A 43 4.06 7.21 -9.59
C GLU A 43 3.55 6.03 -10.42
N ASN A 44 2.90 5.07 -9.78
CA ASN A 44 2.52 3.82 -10.43
C ASN A 44 1.05 3.72 -10.80
N TYR A 45 0.21 4.58 -10.23
CA TYR A 45 -1.24 4.54 -10.46
C TYR A 45 -1.77 5.94 -10.68
N ASP A 46 -2.57 6.12 -11.73
CA ASP A 46 -3.22 7.40 -11.98
C ASP A 46 -4.34 7.64 -10.98
N TYR A 47 -5.13 6.60 -10.71
CA TYR A 47 -6.25 6.68 -9.80
C TYR A 47 -6.23 5.46 -8.89
N ALA A 48 -5.98 5.69 -7.62
CA ALA A 48 -5.97 4.63 -6.63
C ALA A 48 -6.71 5.09 -5.38
N ARG A 49 -7.46 4.17 -4.79
CA ARG A 49 -8.12 4.40 -3.51
C ARG A 49 -7.42 3.54 -2.47
N ILE A 50 -6.97 4.19 -1.39
CA ILE A 50 -6.30 3.49 -0.31
C ILE A 50 -7.34 3.13 0.73
N LEU A 51 -7.55 1.84 0.93
CA LEU A 51 -8.45 1.34 1.96
C LEU A 51 -7.68 1.24 3.28
N CYS A 52 -8.44 1.25 4.38
CA CYS A 52 -7.84 1.19 5.71
C CYS A 52 -7.10 -0.14 5.88
N GLY A 53 -5.80 -0.06 6.13
CA GLY A 53 -4.97 -1.21 6.35
C GLY A 53 -4.69 -1.44 7.81
N LYS A 54 -4.13 -2.61 8.13
CA LYS A 54 -3.67 -2.90 9.48
C LYS A 54 -2.32 -2.26 9.74
N CYS A 55 -2.19 -1.63 10.89
CA CYS A 55 -0.89 -1.16 11.38
C CYS A 55 -0.51 -2.00 12.60
N VAL A 56 0.61 -2.69 12.49
CA VAL A 56 1.15 -3.51 13.57
C VAL A 56 2.50 -2.94 13.95
N TYR A 57 2.68 -2.68 15.24
CA TYR A 57 3.91 -2.10 15.75
C TYR A 57 4.76 -3.15 16.46
#